data_36416db1d37cbd356afd6181167219ce
#
_entry.id   36416db1d37cbd356afd6181167219ce
#
_cell.length_a   1.000
_cell.length_b   1.000
_cell.length_c   1.000
_cell.angle_alpha   90.00
_cell.angle_beta   90.00
_cell.angle_gamma   90.00
#
_symmetry.space_group_name_H-M   'P 1'
#
loop_
_entity.id
_entity.type
_entity.pdbx_description
1 polymer ?
#
loop_
_entity_poly.entity_id
_entity_poly.type
_entity_poly.pdbx_seq_one_letter_code
_entity_poly.pdbx_strand_id
1 'polypeptide(L)'
;MEDNKIIELYWQRDEAAISETQLKYGNYLTRIAYNILADIEDSKESVNDTYLRAWHSMPPHKPYALSAFLGKITRQISIDIYRKKNAKKRQGSEYALALDELYDCAADTAPEKDVEAQLLAKCIGDYLMTLSDEARNIFVCRYYFLDSVHDIAEHFGAGESKINSSLHRTRLGLKQYLEKEGLL
;
A
#
# COMPACT_ATOMS: atom_id res chain seq x y z
N MET A 1 -2.12 -0.09 23.22
CA MET A 1 -1.34 1.14 23.59
C MET A 1 -1.55 2.26 22.56
N GLU A 2 -1.39 3.54 22.95
CA GLU A 2 -1.40 4.70 22.03
C GLU A 2 -0.15 4.74 21.16
N ASP A 3 -0.27 5.21 19.90
CA ASP A 3 0.84 5.24 18.93
C ASP A 3 2.07 6.02 19.43
N ASN A 4 1.83 7.16 20.07
CA ASN A 4 2.93 7.97 20.61
C ASN A 4 3.75 7.21 21.66
N LYS A 5 3.08 6.41 22.52
CA LYS A 5 3.76 5.59 23.53
C LYS A 5 4.57 4.46 22.88
N ILE A 6 4.04 3.84 21.82
CA ILE A 6 4.78 2.82 21.07
C ILE A 6 6.03 3.46 20.42
N ILE A 7 5.89 4.63 19.81
CA ILE A 7 7.02 5.37 19.22
C ILE A 7 8.07 5.71 20.29
N GLU A 8 7.66 6.11 21.48
CA GLU A 8 8.56 6.39 22.60
C GLU A 8 9.35 5.16 23.01
N LEU A 9 8.72 3.98 23.09
CA LEU A 9 9.42 2.73 23.36
C LEU A 9 10.52 2.44 22.32
N TYR A 10 10.23 2.63 21.02
CA TYR A 10 11.26 2.52 19.98
C TYR A 10 12.43 3.48 20.19
N TRP A 11 12.13 4.73 20.60
CA TRP A 11 13.16 5.73 20.85
C TRP A 11 14.01 5.42 22.09
N GLN A 12 13.42 4.79 23.10
CA GLN A 12 14.09 4.32 24.31
C GLN A 12 14.85 3.00 24.08
N ARG A 13 14.73 2.40 22.90
CA ARG A 13 15.26 1.05 22.61
C ARG A 13 14.69 -0.02 23.53
N ASP A 14 13.45 0.13 23.96
CA ASP A 14 12.74 -0.87 24.74
C ASP A 14 12.12 -1.92 23.82
N GLU A 15 12.46 -3.20 24.01
CA GLU A 15 11.95 -4.32 23.21
C GLU A 15 10.42 -4.47 23.29
N ALA A 16 9.78 -3.93 24.32
CA ALA A 16 8.33 -3.87 24.44
C ALA A 16 7.69 -3.14 23.23
N ALA A 17 8.42 -2.26 22.54
CA ALA A 17 7.96 -1.60 21.31
C ALA A 17 7.50 -2.60 20.24
N ILE A 18 8.26 -3.70 20.07
CA ILE A 18 7.95 -4.74 19.06
C ILE A 18 6.68 -5.48 19.46
N SER A 19 6.59 -5.91 20.72
CA SER A 19 5.41 -6.63 21.23
C SER A 19 4.13 -5.81 21.15
N GLU A 20 4.19 -4.53 21.53
CA GLU A 20 3.05 -3.61 21.45
C GLU A 20 2.65 -3.30 20.00
N THR A 21 3.63 -3.18 19.10
CA THR A 21 3.37 -3.04 17.67
C THR A 21 2.68 -4.28 17.11
N GLN A 22 3.16 -5.47 17.45
CA GLN A 22 2.56 -6.73 17.04
C GLN A 22 1.12 -6.87 17.54
N LEU A 23 0.88 -6.56 18.81
CA LEU A 23 -0.46 -6.62 19.41
C LEU A 23 -1.44 -5.68 18.71
N LYS A 24 -1.01 -4.47 18.38
CA LYS A 24 -1.88 -3.45 17.80
C LYS A 24 -2.03 -3.56 16.28
N TYR A 25 -0.95 -3.87 15.57
CA TYR A 25 -0.89 -3.78 14.11
C TYR A 25 -0.64 -5.12 13.40
N GLY A 26 -0.39 -6.20 14.13
CA GLY A 26 -0.03 -7.49 13.52
C GLY A 26 -1.01 -7.98 12.46
N ASN A 27 -2.32 -7.96 12.76
CA ASN A 27 -3.36 -8.37 11.81
C ASN A 27 -3.43 -7.47 10.58
N TYR A 28 -3.31 -6.16 10.77
CA TYR A 28 -3.28 -5.17 9.70
C TYR A 28 -2.08 -5.37 8.75
N LEU A 29 -0.88 -5.56 9.30
CA LEU A 29 0.33 -5.77 8.52
C LEU A 29 0.31 -7.13 7.80
N THR A 30 -0.21 -8.18 8.47
CA THR A 30 -0.38 -9.50 7.87
C THR A 30 -1.35 -9.46 6.68
N ARG A 31 -2.45 -8.70 6.79
CA ARG A 31 -3.39 -8.51 5.68
C ARG A 31 -2.70 -7.86 4.47
N ILE A 32 -1.93 -6.77 4.68
CA ILE A 32 -1.17 -6.12 3.60
C ILE A 32 -0.21 -7.12 2.94
N ALA A 33 0.56 -7.84 3.74
CA ALA A 33 1.52 -8.81 3.23
C ALA A 33 0.83 -9.93 2.44
N TYR A 34 -0.25 -10.49 2.98
CA TYR A 34 -0.99 -11.57 2.35
C TYR A 34 -1.66 -11.17 1.03
N ASN A 35 -2.22 -9.95 0.95
CA ASN A 35 -2.81 -9.44 -0.29
C ASN A 35 -1.76 -9.33 -1.42
N ILE A 36 -0.49 -9.13 -1.07
CA ILE A 36 0.61 -9.07 -2.05
C ILE A 36 1.16 -10.45 -2.38
N LEU A 37 1.38 -11.28 -1.35
CA LEU A 37 2.18 -12.51 -1.46
C LEU A 37 1.33 -13.75 -1.72
N ALA A 38 0.06 -13.73 -1.30
CA ALA A 38 -0.87 -14.88 -1.33
C ALA A 38 -0.27 -16.16 -0.69
N ASP A 39 0.66 -15.99 0.26
CA ASP A 39 1.35 -17.04 0.99
C ASP A 39 1.48 -16.64 2.47
N ILE A 40 1.10 -17.54 3.38
CA ILE A 40 1.05 -17.26 4.82
C ILE A 40 2.46 -17.14 5.42
N GLU A 41 3.39 -18.01 5.01
CA GLU A 41 4.74 -18.03 5.59
C GLU A 41 5.55 -16.82 5.12
N ASP A 42 5.48 -16.49 3.83
CA ASP A 42 6.08 -15.28 3.29
C ASP A 42 5.50 -14.02 3.94
N SER A 43 4.19 -14.03 4.23
CA SER A 43 3.54 -12.90 4.90
C SER A 43 4.03 -12.73 6.34
N LYS A 44 4.24 -13.82 7.08
CA LYS A 44 4.82 -13.78 8.42
C LYS A 44 6.26 -13.26 8.38
N GLU A 45 7.07 -13.74 7.43
CA GLU A 45 8.44 -13.26 7.23
C GLU A 45 8.45 -11.75 6.95
N SER A 46 7.63 -11.29 6.01
CA SER A 46 7.51 -9.87 5.69
C SER A 46 7.10 -9.01 6.87
N VAL A 47 6.20 -9.49 7.72
CA VAL A 47 5.77 -8.77 8.94
C VAL A 47 6.88 -8.73 9.98
N ASN A 48 7.61 -9.81 10.19
CA ASN A 48 8.77 -9.84 11.09
C ASN A 48 9.88 -8.88 10.63
N ASP A 49 10.17 -8.86 9.34
CA ASP A 49 11.11 -7.93 8.74
C ASP A 49 10.65 -6.47 8.88
N THR A 50 9.32 -6.24 8.86
CA THR A 50 8.75 -4.91 9.13
C THR A 50 9.09 -4.44 10.54
N TYR A 51 8.95 -5.29 11.56
CA TYR A 51 9.30 -4.93 12.93
C TYR A 51 10.78 -4.62 13.06
N LEU A 52 11.64 -5.43 12.45
CA LEU A 52 13.09 -5.22 12.46
C LEU A 52 13.45 -3.89 11.75
N ARG A 53 12.87 -3.62 10.59
CA ARG A 53 13.11 -2.37 9.85
C ARG A 53 12.61 -1.15 10.61
N ALA A 54 11.45 -1.25 11.27
CA ALA A 54 10.93 -0.20 12.15
C ALA A 54 11.88 0.06 13.32
N TRP A 55 12.40 -1.00 13.96
CA TRP A 55 13.39 -0.91 15.03
C TRP A 55 14.65 -0.17 14.60
N HIS A 56 15.17 -0.46 13.41
CA HIS A 56 16.37 0.22 12.91
C HIS A 56 16.10 1.65 12.43
N SER A 57 14.88 1.96 12.05
CA SER A 57 14.51 3.30 11.55
C SER A 57 14.17 4.29 12.67
N MET A 58 13.75 3.82 13.82
CA MET A 58 13.37 4.63 14.98
C MET A 58 14.32 4.38 16.16
N PRO A 59 15.11 5.35 16.67
CA PRO A 59 15.40 6.64 16.08
C PRO A 59 16.34 6.55 14.86
N PRO A 60 16.55 7.60 14.06
CA PRO A 60 16.13 9.00 14.29
C PRO A 60 14.75 9.36 13.74
N HIS A 61 14.14 8.46 12.95
CA HIS A 61 12.85 8.76 12.32
C HIS A 61 11.69 8.72 13.35
N LYS A 62 10.87 9.78 13.38
CA LYS A 62 9.67 9.84 14.22
C LYS A 62 8.43 9.99 13.33
N PRO A 63 7.72 8.87 13.02
CA PRO A 63 6.56 8.94 12.12
C PRO A 63 5.40 9.71 12.76
N TYR A 64 4.72 10.53 11.97
CA TYR A 64 3.49 11.21 12.39
C TYR A 64 2.33 10.23 12.58
N ALA A 65 2.22 9.23 11.70
CA ALA A 65 1.21 8.16 11.75
C ALA A 65 1.91 6.80 11.71
N LEU A 66 1.92 6.08 12.84
CA LEU A 66 2.63 4.81 12.99
C LEU A 66 2.05 3.74 12.06
N SER A 67 0.72 3.67 11.91
CA SER A 67 0.06 2.72 11.00
C SER A 67 0.52 2.89 9.54
N ALA A 68 0.55 4.12 9.06
CA ALA A 68 0.97 4.42 7.69
C ALA A 68 2.47 4.11 7.47
N PHE A 69 3.30 4.42 8.45
CA PHE A 69 4.74 4.13 8.42
C PHE A 69 5.01 2.61 8.34
N LEU A 70 4.38 1.83 9.23
CA LEU A 70 4.52 0.37 9.25
C LEU A 70 3.93 -0.26 7.98
N GLY A 71 2.74 0.17 7.54
CA GLY A 71 2.11 -0.32 6.33
C GLY A 71 2.95 -0.08 5.07
N LYS A 72 3.61 1.09 4.98
CA LYS A 72 4.57 1.38 3.89
C LYS A 72 5.74 0.42 3.89
N ILE A 73 6.33 0.15 5.07
CA ILE A 73 7.47 -0.78 5.20
C ILE A 73 7.04 -2.19 4.78
N THR A 74 5.92 -2.70 5.33
CA THR A 74 5.40 -4.04 5.03
C THR A 74 5.13 -4.18 3.53
N ARG A 75 4.47 -3.20 2.92
CA ARG A 75 4.20 -3.20 1.48
C ARG A 75 5.49 -3.28 0.65
N GLN A 76 6.50 -2.49 0.99
CA GLN A 76 7.77 -2.49 0.27
C GLN A 76 8.47 -3.84 0.36
N ILE A 77 8.57 -4.41 1.57
CA ILE A 77 9.19 -5.72 1.78
C ILE A 77 8.43 -6.82 1.01
N SER A 78 7.09 -6.83 1.12
CA SER A 78 6.26 -7.82 0.43
C SER A 78 6.39 -7.73 -1.09
N ILE A 79 6.43 -6.54 -1.67
CA ILE A 79 6.66 -6.36 -3.11
C ILE A 79 8.04 -6.85 -3.52
N ASP A 80 9.08 -6.61 -2.71
CA ASP A 80 10.43 -7.10 -2.98
C ASP A 80 10.48 -8.64 -2.94
N ILE A 81 9.82 -9.28 -1.97
CA ILE A 81 9.68 -10.74 -1.91
C ILE A 81 8.92 -11.26 -3.13
N TYR A 82 7.78 -10.64 -3.47
CA TYR A 82 6.98 -11.01 -4.63
C TYR A 82 7.79 -10.96 -5.92
N ARG A 83 8.52 -9.87 -6.16
CA ARG A 83 9.37 -9.69 -7.36
C ARG A 83 10.46 -10.74 -7.44
N LYS A 84 11.12 -11.08 -6.34
CA LYS A 84 12.17 -12.12 -6.29
C LYS A 84 11.61 -13.52 -6.63
N LYS A 85 10.45 -13.87 -6.08
CA LYS A 85 9.82 -15.19 -6.27
C LYS A 85 9.14 -15.34 -7.63
N ASN A 86 8.54 -14.27 -8.14
CA ASN A 86 7.69 -14.32 -9.33
C ASN A 86 8.32 -13.73 -10.59
N ALA A 87 9.64 -13.60 -10.63
CA ALA A 87 10.37 -13.20 -11.85
C ALA A 87 10.05 -14.09 -13.08
N LYS A 88 9.41 -15.26 -12.88
CA LYS A 88 9.04 -16.23 -13.94
C LYS A 88 7.58 -16.70 -13.92
N LYS A 89 6.73 -16.31 -12.95
CA LYS A 89 5.32 -16.75 -12.89
C LYS A 89 4.43 -15.63 -12.33
N ARG A 90 3.40 -15.22 -13.10
CA ARG A 90 2.29 -14.43 -12.57
C ARG A 90 1.46 -15.33 -11.65
N GLN A 91 1.49 -15.09 -10.35
CA GLN A 91 0.56 -15.71 -9.40
C GLN A 91 -0.65 -14.80 -9.22
N GLY A 92 -1.84 -15.39 -9.07
CA GLY A 92 -3.10 -14.67 -8.88
C GLY A 92 -3.23 -14.08 -7.47
N SER A 93 -2.39 -13.09 -7.15
CA SER A 93 -2.51 -12.28 -5.93
C SER A 93 -3.31 -11.01 -6.23
N GLU A 94 -3.89 -10.39 -5.20
CA GLU A 94 -4.56 -9.09 -5.34
C GLU A 94 -3.59 -8.01 -5.88
N TYR A 95 -2.30 -8.13 -5.58
CA TYR A 95 -1.27 -7.28 -6.15
C TYR A 95 -1.15 -7.44 -7.67
N ALA A 96 -1.15 -8.68 -8.19
CA ALA A 96 -1.11 -8.94 -9.62
C ALA A 96 -2.35 -8.40 -10.32
N LEU A 97 -3.54 -8.63 -9.74
CA LEU A 97 -4.81 -8.11 -10.26
C LEU A 97 -4.82 -6.58 -10.28
N ALA A 98 -4.38 -5.93 -9.19
CA ALA A 98 -4.30 -4.47 -9.12
C ALA A 98 -3.30 -3.89 -10.13
N LEU A 99 -2.18 -4.56 -10.40
CA LEU A 99 -1.24 -4.15 -11.45
C LEU A 99 -1.88 -4.26 -12.84
N ASP A 100 -2.56 -5.36 -13.14
CA ASP A 100 -3.22 -5.54 -14.44
C ASP A 100 -4.31 -4.47 -14.64
N GLU A 101 -5.07 -4.11 -13.60
CA GLU A 101 -6.06 -3.03 -13.66
C GLU A 101 -5.43 -1.65 -13.91
N LEU A 102 -4.21 -1.39 -13.40
CA LEU A 102 -3.50 -0.13 -13.60
C LEU A 102 -2.71 -0.08 -14.91
N TYR A 103 -2.48 -1.23 -15.56
CA TYR A 103 -1.71 -1.29 -16.79
C TYR A 103 -2.26 -0.38 -17.89
N ASP A 104 -3.58 -0.28 -17.99
CA ASP A 104 -4.27 0.61 -18.93
C ASP A 104 -4.03 2.11 -18.65
N CYS A 105 -3.53 2.44 -17.45
CA CYS A 105 -3.18 3.80 -17.04
C CYS A 105 -1.67 4.06 -17.06
N ALA A 106 -0.85 3.05 -17.38
CA ALA A 106 0.59 3.16 -17.41
C ALA A 106 1.08 3.67 -18.77
N ALA A 107 2.14 4.47 -18.76
CA ALA A 107 2.93 4.73 -19.96
C ALA A 107 3.77 3.50 -20.30
N ASP A 108 4.07 3.32 -21.59
CA ASP A 108 4.95 2.23 -22.06
C ASP A 108 6.40 2.35 -21.54
N THR A 109 6.74 3.47 -20.92
CA THR A 109 8.07 3.75 -20.37
C THR A 109 8.02 3.83 -18.84
N ALA A 110 8.88 3.05 -18.18
CA ALA A 110 9.11 3.23 -16.75
C ALA A 110 9.83 4.58 -16.49
N PRO A 111 9.52 5.31 -15.41
CA PRO A 111 10.25 6.53 -15.08
C PRO A 111 11.73 6.23 -14.89
N GLU A 112 12.59 6.87 -15.68
CA GLU A 112 14.03 6.60 -15.71
C GLU A 112 14.79 7.24 -14.53
N LYS A 113 14.15 8.17 -13.80
CA LYS A 113 14.80 8.94 -12.73
C LYS A 113 13.89 9.06 -11.50
N ASP A 114 14.50 9.09 -10.32
CA ASP A 114 13.81 9.32 -9.04
C ASP A 114 12.96 10.60 -9.03
N VAL A 115 13.35 11.62 -9.77
CA VAL A 115 12.63 12.89 -9.90
C VAL A 115 11.31 12.72 -10.66
N GLU A 116 11.30 11.93 -11.73
CA GLU A 116 10.08 11.63 -12.52
C GLU A 116 9.10 10.81 -11.70
N ALA A 117 9.59 9.83 -10.92
CA ALA A 117 8.77 9.05 -10.01
C ALA A 117 8.16 9.89 -8.90
N GLN A 118 8.89 10.89 -8.36
CA GLN A 118 8.38 11.82 -7.36
C GLN A 118 7.31 12.75 -7.96
N LEU A 119 7.53 13.26 -9.17
CA LEU A 119 6.56 14.10 -9.87
C LEU A 119 5.27 13.31 -10.15
N LEU A 120 5.38 12.09 -10.67
CA LEU A 120 4.25 11.21 -10.91
C LEU A 120 3.46 10.93 -9.61
N ALA A 121 4.17 10.61 -8.52
CA ALA A 121 3.53 10.36 -7.22
C ALA A 121 2.79 11.60 -6.70
N LYS A 122 3.36 12.79 -6.89
CA LYS A 122 2.70 14.06 -6.55
C LYS A 122 1.45 14.27 -7.39
N CYS A 123 1.52 14.13 -8.71
CA CYS A 123 0.37 14.31 -9.61
C CYS A 123 -0.76 13.31 -9.31
N ILE A 124 -0.43 12.05 -9.00
CA ILE A 124 -1.43 11.08 -8.54
C ILE A 124 -2.07 11.56 -7.24
N GLY A 125 -1.28 12.04 -6.27
CA GLY A 125 -1.79 12.58 -5.01
C GLY A 125 -2.72 13.77 -5.24
N ASP A 126 -2.32 14.73 -6.06
CA ASP A 126 -3.10 15.93 -6.39
C ASP A 126 -4.44 15.54 -7.06
N TYR A 127 -4.40 14.59 -8.02
CA TYR A 127 -5.62 14.05 -8.63
C TYR A 127 -6.55 13.42 -7.59
N LEU A 128 -6.04 12.56 -6.71
CA LEU A 128 -6.85 11.90 -5.68
C LEU A 128 -7.52 12.90 -4.74
N MET A 129 -6.90 14.05 -4.49
CA MET A 129 -7.50 15.13 -3.69
C MET A 129 -8.66 15.82 -4.40
N THR A 130 -8.80 15.71 -5.71
CA THR A 130 -9.96 16.24 -6.46
C THR A 130 -11.21 15.35 -6.38
N LEU A 131 -11.05 14.10 -5.95
CA LEU A 131 -12.12 13.12 -5.84
C LEU A 131 -12.97 13.32 -4.57
N SER A 132 -14.20 12.80 -4.58
CA SER A 132 -14.95 12.62 -3.34
C SER A 132 -14.21 11.68 -2.37
N ASP A 133 -14.46 11.85 -1.07
CA ASP A 133 -13.82 11.01 -0.03
C ASP A 133 -14.11 9.53 -0.27
N GLU A 134 -15.34 9.16 -0.67
CA GLU A 134 -15.71 7.78 -0.98
C GLU A 134 -14.87 7.23 -2.14
N ALA A 135 -14.79 7.94 -3.27
CA ALA A 135 -14.05 7.48 -4.45
C ALA A 135 -12.54 7.37 -4.17
N ARG A 136 -11.99 8.38 -3.47
CA ARG A 136 -10.59 8.38 -3.04
C ARG A 136 -10.28 7.19 -2.12
N ASN A 137 -11.11 6.95 -1.12
CA ASN A 137 -10.90 5.87 -0.16
C ASN A 137 -11.03 4.49 -0.84
N ILE A 138 -12.00 4.29 -1.73
CA ILE A 138 -12.11 3.06 -2.54
C ILE A 138 -10.83 2.84 -3.36
N PHE A 139 -10.30 3.88 -4.00
CA PHE A 139 -9.06 3.79 -4.77
C PHE A 139 -7.86 3.43 -3.88
N VAL A 140 -7.73 4.08 -2.73
CA VAL A 140 -6.66 3.79 -1.75
C VAL A 140 -6.78 2.36 -1.21
N CYS A 141 -7.97 1.88 -0.86
CA CYS A 141 -8.19 0.50 -0.44
C CYS A 141 -7.71 -0.48 -1.52
N ARG A 142 -8.08 -0.26 -2.79
CA ARG A 142 -7.73 -1.16 -3.88
C ARG A 142 -6.24 -1.15 -4.23
N TYR A 143 -5.62 0.03 -4.39
CA TYR A 143 -4.28 0.14 -4.97
C TYR A 143 -3.16 0.38 -3.95
N TYR A 144 -3.49 0.88 -2.78
CA TYR A 144 -2.52 1.04 -1.71
C TYR A 144 -2.55 -0.12 -0.71
N PHE A 145 -3.76 -0.47 -0.21
CA PHE A 145 -3.91 -1.59 0.73
C PHE A 145 -4.08 -2.94 0.04
N LEU A 146 -4.37 -2.95 -1.27
CA LEU A 146 -4.56 -4.14 -2.10
C LEU A 146 -5.71 -5.02 -1.61
N ASP A 147 -6.74 -4.37 -1.07
CA ASP A 147 -7.96 -5.06 -0.67
C ASP A 147 -8.71 -5.62 -1.89
N SER A 148 -9.35 -6.76 -1.73
CA SER A 148 -10.21 -7.31 -2.79
C SER A 148 -11.42 -6.41 -3.01
N VAL A 149 -12.00 -6.47 -4.21
CA VAL A 149 -13.25 -5.73 -4.51
C VAL A 149 -14.37 -6.16 -3.55
N HIS A 150 -14.38 -7.42 -3.16
CA HIS A 150 -15.32 -7.98 -2.19
C HIS A 150 -15.17 -7.33 -0.82
N ASP A 151 -13.95 -7.28 -0.26
CA ASP A 151 -13.69 -6.66 1.05
C ASP A 151 -14.02 -5.17 1.06
N ILE A 152 -13.71 -4.48 -0.06
CA ILE A 152 -14.06 -3.05 -0.21
C ILE A 152 -15.58 -2.88 -0.23
N ALA A 153 -16.29 -3.73 -0.96
CA ALA A 153 -17.75 -3.70 -1.04
C ALA A 153 -18.39 -3.93 0.34
N GLU A 154 -17.90 -4.89 1.09
CA GLU A 154 -18.33 -5.15 2.47
C GLU A 154 -18.06 -3.95 3.38
N HIS A 155 -16.84 -3.40 3.32
CA HIS A 155 -16.45 -2.25 4.16
C HIS A 155 -17.32 -1.00 3.91
N PHE A 156 -17.67 -0.73 2.65
CA PHE A 156 -18.48 0.44 2.28
C PHE A 156 -19.99 0.16 2.27
N GLY A 157 -20.44 -1.06 2.61
CA GLY A 157 -21.84 -1.45 2.55
C GLY A 157 -22.43 -1.31 1.14
N ALA A 158 -21.65 -1.58 0.11
CA ALA A 158 -21.99 -1.39 -1.30
C ALA A 158 -21.89 -2.71 -2.08
N GLY A 159 -22.55 -2.79 -3.25
CA GLY A 159 -22.34 -3.94 -4.14
C GLY A 159 -21.02 -3.84 -4.89
N GLU A 160 -20.39 -4.99 -5.19
CA GLU A 160 -19.13 -5.07 -5.95
C GLU A 160 -19.20 -4.33 -7.30
N SER A 161 -20.36 -4.36 -7.98
CA SER A 161 -20.57 -3.63 -9.23
C SER A 161 -20.41 -2.11 -9.07
N LYS A 162 -20.88 -1.54 -7.94
CA LYS A 162 -20.68 -0.12 -7.61
C LYS A 162 -19.20 0.19 -7.38
N ILE A 163 -18.49 -0.67 -6.65
CA ILE A 163 -17.05 -0.53 -6.39
C ILE A 163 -16.27 -0.59 -7.71
N ASN A 164 -16.51 -1.61 -8.55
CA ASN A 164 -15.86 -1.75 -9.86
C ASN A 164 -16.11 -0.53 -10.76
N SER A 165 -17.35 -0.01 -10.78
CA SER A 165 -17.69 1.19 -11.56
C SER A 165 -16.97 2.43 -11.02
N SER A 166 -16.82 2.56 -9.70
CA SER A 166 -16.07 3.65 -9.07
C SER A 166 -14.59 3.58 -9.43
N LEU A 167 -13.98 2.42 -9.28
CA LEU A 167 -12.57 2.18 -9.62
C LEU A 167 -12.31 2.46 -11.10
N HIS A 168 -13.16 1.97 -12.00
CA HIS A 168 -13.02 2.21 -13.44
C HIS A 168 -13.05 3.70 -13.77
N ARG A 169 -14.05 4.45 -13.26
CA ARG A 169 -14.13 5.90 -13.48
C ARG A 169 -12.94 6.66 -12.94
N THR A 170 -12.47 6.27 -11.76
CA THR A 170 -11.29 6.90 -11.14
C THR A 170 -10.03 6.64 -11.95
N ARG A 171 -9.81 5.41 -12.45
CA ARG A 171 -8.68 5.09 -13.34
C ARG A 171 -8.72 5.89 -14.64
N LEU A 172 -9.89 5.95 -15.27
CA LEU A 172 -10.06 6.71 -16.51
C LEU A 172 -9.77 8.21 -16.31
N GLY A 173 -10.29 8.78 -15.22
CA GLY A 173 -10.01 10.17 -14.87
C GLY A 173 -8.54 10.41 -14.53
N LEU A 174 -7.88 9.47 -13.82
CA LEU A 174 -6.45 9.56 -13.54
C LEU A 174 -5.63 9.56 -14.84
N LYS A 175 -5.94 8.68 -15.78
CA LYS A 175 -5.28 8.64 -17.09
C LYS A 175 -5.38 9.99 -17.81
N GLN A 176 -6.59 10.53 -17.92
CA GLN A 176 -6.82 11.84 -18.57
C GLN A 176 -6.08 12.97 -17.84
N TYR A 177 -6.01 12.92 -16.52
CA TYR A 177 -5.28 13.90 -15.72
C TYR A 177 -3.77 13.82 -16.00
N LEU A 178 -3.18 12.62 -16.02
CA LEU A 178 -1.77 12.41 -16.30
C LEU A 178 -1.38 12.78 -17.74
N GLU A 179 -2.24 12.48 -18.73
CA GLU A 179 -2.09 12.92 -20.11
C GLU A 179 -2.04 14.46 -20.21
N LYS A 180 -2.90 15.16 -19.49
CA LYS A 180 -2.94 16.62 -19.44
C LYS A 180 -1.69 17.22 -18.79
N GLU A 181 -1.13 16.56 -17.79
CA GLU A 181 0.11 16.96 -17.13
C GLU A 181 1.38 16.56 -17.94
N GLY A 182 1.21 15.87 -19.08
CA GLY A 182 2.32 15.44 -19.94
C GLY A 182 3.15 14.30 -19.36
N LEU A 183 2.54 13.47 -18.50
CA LEU A 183 3.18 12.33 -17.85
C LEU A 183 2.79 10.98 -18.48
N LEU A 184 1.95 10.98 -19.50
CA LEU A 184 1.59 9.85 -20.36
C LEU A 184 1.67 10.24 -21.82
#